data_0aa7a5173e6724b1884fea6430937f38
#
_entry.id   0aa7a5173e6724b1884fea6430937f38
#
_cell.length_a   1.000
_cell.length_b   1.000
_cell.length_c   1.000
_cell.angle_alpha   90.00
_cell.angle_beta   90.00
_cell.angle_gamma   90.00
#
_symmetry.space_group_name_H-M   'P 1'
#
loop_
_entity.id
_entity.type
_entity.pdbx_description
1 polymer ?
#
loop_
_entity_poly.entity_id
_entity_poly.type
_entity_poly.pdbx_seq_one_letter_code
_entity_poly.pdbx_strand_id
1 'polypeptide(L)'
;MVAYSYADINPAMGSYEDMNIEGYEKVIHATEKSTGLDCYIAIHSTELGPALGGARFWKYEKSHDAIEDVLRLSKGMTYKNSLAGLDAGGGKAVINLRDTEKTPELLEEFGKVIDSLEGKYITAEDVGSEPADMQVISKTTDHVVLADRDPSPATSLGIIRGMEASVNFLRNEMAPGQSLKDLHIAIQGLGHVGITLAEMLHQKGARLTVADLNRDKCELAVEKLDAVVFDTDKILGMDCDILAPCALGHAINKETVEKLKCKILCGAANNQLSTSMIGYALKDKGIINAPDFLVNAGGVIDAYKDFGFIPTDFHVANIIDGIYDRTMQCLREARQKNFPTNLVAEMMAEKRFDDKPGDREKQLLLKLNRKDEWPGPGVTQGV
;
A
#
# COMPACT_ATOMS: atom_id res chain seq x y z
N MET A 1 11.05 -20.92 4.68
CA MET A 1 11.04 -21.43 3.28
C MET A 1 9.92 -22.45 3.21
N VAL A 2 8.74 -22.05 2.69
CA VAL A 2 7.61 -22.97 2.53
C VAL A 2 7.90 -23.77 1.27
N ALA A 3 8.00 -25.10 1.40
CA ALA A 3 8.22 -25.98 0.26
C ALA A 3 6.88 -26.18 -0.46
N TYR A 4 6.73 -25.57 -1.62
CA TYR A 4 5.62 -25.84 -2.52
C TYR A 4 5.94 -27.09 -3.34
N SER A 5 5.07 -28.09 -3.31
CA SER A 5 5.15 -29.23 -4.25
C SER A 5 4.46 -28.82 -5.54
N TYR A 6 5.22 -28.52 -6.56
CA TYR A 6 4.71 -28.36 -7.91
C TYR A 6 4.35 -29.75 -8.46
N ALA A 7 3.06 -30.04 -8.57
CA ALA A 7 2.61 -31.09 -9.47
C ALA A 7 2.71 -30.54 -10.90
N ASP A 8 3.28 -31.33 -11.83
CA ASP A 8 3.46 -30.96 -13.23
C ASP A 8 2.10 -30.59 -13.86
N ILE A 9 1.87 -29.30 -14.12
CA ILE A 9 0.65 -28.80 -14.75
C ILE A 9 0.77 -29.06 -16.25
N ASN A 10 -0.16 -29.87 -16.78
CA ASN A 10 -0.26 -30.11 -18.22
C ASN A 10 -0.94 -28.92 -18.92
N PRO A 11 -0.27 -28.17 -19.82
CA PRO A 11 -0.75 -26.91 -20.34
C PRO A 11 -1.71 -27.05 -21.53
N ALA A 12 -2.56 -28.08 -21.61
CA ALA A 12 -3.29 -28.41 -22.83
C ALA A 12 -4.74 -27.89 -22.92
N MET A 13 -5.33 -27.34 -21.86
CA MET A 13 -6.67 -26.71 -21.86
C MET A 13 -6.65 -25.59 -20.82
N GLY A 14 -7.53 -24.60 -20.98
CA GLY A 14 -7.73 -23.58 -19.95
C GLY A 14 -7.88 -24.27 -18.60
N SER A 15 -7.01 -23.95 -17.65
CA SER A 15 -6.99 -24.62 -16.34
C SER A 15 -7.31 -23.62 -15.25
N TYR A 16 -8.15 -24.07 -14.33
CA TYR A 16 -8.44 -23.38 -13.08
C TYR A 16 -7.98 -24.30 -11.94
N GLU A 17 -6.99 -23.88 -11.21
CA GLU A 17 -6.45 -24.64 -10.11
C GLU A 17 -6.60 -23.87 -8.79
N ASP A 18 -7.18 -24.53 -7.78
CA ASP A 18 -7.23 -24.02 -6.41
C ASP A 18 -5.93 -24.41 -5.68
N MET A 19 -5.14 -23.41 -5.33
CA MET A 19 -3.85 -23.60 -4.66
C MET A 19 -4.09 -23.53 -3.15
N ASN A 20 -3.83 -24.62 -2.43
CA ASN A 20 -3.96 -24.62 -0.97
C ASN A 20 -2.74 -23.96 -0.32
N ILE A 21 -2.85 -22.68 0.03
CA ILE A 21 -1.79 -21.88 0.66
C ILE A 21 -2.19 -21.50 2.07
N GLU A 22 -1.42 -21.93 3.05
CA GLU A 22 -1.66 -21.63 4.46
C GLU A 22 -1.73 -20.11 4.73
N GLY A 23 -2.74 -19.69 5.48
CA GLY A 23 -2.96 -18.28 5.83
C GLY A 23 -3.73 -17.49 4.79
N TYR A 24 -4.25 -18.13 3.75
CA TYR A 24 -5.12 -17.53 2.73
C TYR A 24 -6.43 -18.31 2.63
N GLU A 25 -7.54 -17.59 2.47
CA GLU A 25 -8.86 -18.21 2.32
C GLU A 25 -8.96 -18.93 0.97
N LYS A 26 -8.44 -18.33 -0.09
CA LYS A 26 -8.41 -18.91 -1.42
C LYS A 26 -7.28 -18.34 -2.27
N VAL A 27 -6.58 -19.18 -3.00
CA VAL A 27 -5.62 -18.76 -4.03
C VAL A 27 -5.86 -19.61 -5.27
N ILE A 28 -6.05 -18.96 -6.40
CA ILE A 28 -6.29 -19.66 -7.68
C ILE A 28 -5.24 -19.26 -8.71
N HIS A 29 -4.92 -20.21 -9.56
CA HIS A 29 -4.18 -20.00 -10.79
C HIS A 29 -5.10 -20.36 -11.97
N ALA A 30 -5.34 -19.42 -12.87
CA ALA A 30 -6.16 -19.63 -14.07
C ALA A 30 -5.35 -19.31 -15.33
N THR A 31 -5.44 -20.21 -16.30
CA THR A 31 -4.77 -20.03 -17.60
C THR A 31 -5.74 -20.31 -18.74
N GLU A 32 -5.64 -19.54 -19.83
CA GLU A 32 -6.37 -19.79 -21.08
C GLU A 32 -5.47 -19.52 -22.28
N LYS A 33 -5.18 -20.58 -23.03
CA LYS A 33 -4.22 -20.51 -24.16
C LYS A 33 -4.69 -19.65 -25.34
N SER A 34 -5.99 -19.66 -25.60
CA SER A 34 -6.54 -18.93 -26.75
C SER A 34 -6.42 -17.42 -26.59
N THR A 35 -6.46 -16.93 -25.36
CA THR A 35 -6.33 -15.51 -25.00
C THR A 35 -4.95 -15.15 -24.45
N GLY A 36 -4.15 -16.17 -24.10
CA GLY A 36 -2.86 -15.99 -23.44
C GLY A 36 -2.96 -15.62 -21.95
N LEU A 37 -4.14 -15.81 -21.32
CA LEU A 37 -4.32 -15.52 -19.91
C LEU A 37 -3.43 -16.44 -19.04
N ASP A 38 -2.67 -15.83 -18.15
CA ASP A 38 -1.92 -16.47 -17.05
C ASP A 38 -2.10 -15.57 -15.83
N CYS A 39 -3.06 -15.91 -14.96
CA CYS A 39 -3.40 -15.07 -13.81
C CYS A 39 -3.45 -15.84 -12.50
N TYR A 40 -3.07 -15.14 -11.44
CA TYR A 40 -3.17 -15.58 -10.06
C TYR A 40 -4.11 -14.63 -9.32
N ILE A 41 -5.11 -15.17 -8.59
CA ILE A 41 -5.96 -14.40 -7.69
C ILE A 41 -5.81 -14.94 -6.29
N ALA A 42 -5.45 -14.10 -5.34
CA ALA A 42 -5.37 -14.45 -3.94
C ALA A 42 -6.42 -13.68 -3.14
N ILE A 43 -7.24 -14.40 -2.40
CA ILE A 43 -8.15 -13.91 -1.38
C ILE A 43 -7.49 -14.22 -0.04
N HIS A 44 -6.98 -13.17 0.64
CA HIS A 44 -6.36 -13.36 1.95
C HIS A 44 -7.42 -13.57 3.03
N SER A 45 -8.49 -12.75 3.04
CA SER A 45 -9.58 -12.87 3.99
C SER A 45 -10.85 -12.19 3.47
N THR A 46 -12.00 -12.79 3.76
CA THR A 46 -13.34 -12.20 3.57
C THR A 46 -14.07 -11.98 4.89
N GLU A 47 -13.42 -12.08 6.04
CA GLU A 47 -14.02 -11.92 7.37
C GLU A 47 -14.72 -10.56 7.56
N LEU A 48 -14.21 -9.50 6.95
CA LEU A 48 -14.82 -8.17 6.99
C LEU A 48 -15.80 -7.91 5.83
N GLY A 49 -15.88 -8.81 4.85
CA GLY A 49 -16.69 -8.65 3.65
C GLY A 49 -15.93 -9.07 2.39
N PRO A 50 -16.47 -8.82 1.20
CA PRO A 50 -15.82 -9.19 -0.06
C PRO A 50 -14.37 -8.73 -0.14
N ALA A 51 -13.50 -9.59 -0.66
CA ALA A 51 -12.09 -9.27 -0.81
C ALA A 51 -11.91 -8.23 -1.93
N LEU A 52 -11.48 -7.03 -1.56
CA LEU A 52 -11.24 -5.92 -2.48
C LEU A 52 -9.76 -5.74 -2.75
N GLY A 53 -9.38 -5.62 -4.03
CA GLY A 53 -8.02 -5.25 -4.44
C GLY A 53 -7.81 -5.32 -5.94
N GLY A 54 -6.93 -4.47 -6.45
CA GLY A 54 -6.72 -4.27 -7.88
C GLY A 54 -6.04 -5.42 -8.62
N ALA A 55 -6.13 -5.40 -9.94
CA ALA A 55 -5.46 -6.32 -10.85
C ALA A 55 -4.16 -5.72 -11.38
N ARG A 56 -3.04 -6.36 -11.08
CA ARG A 56 -1.71 -5.97 -11.56
C ARG A 56 -1.37 -6.71 -12.84
N PHE A 57 -1.01 -5.97 -13.87
CA PHE A 57 -0.50 -6.50 -15.13
C PHE A 57 1.01 -6.25 -15.20
N TRP A 58 1.80 -7.34 -15.13
CA TRP A 58 3.25 -7.21 -15.06
C TRP A 58 3.95 -8.38 -15.76
N LYS A 59 5.20 -8.19 -16.17
CA LYS A 59 6.03 -9.27 -16.72
C LYS A 59 6.86 -9.90 -15.61
N TYR A 60 6.51 -11.11 -15.21
CA TYR A 60 7.26 -11.90 -14.25
C TYR A 60 8.07 -12.98 -14.98
N GLU A 61 9.36 -13.03 -14.76
CA GLU A 61 10.23 -14.05 -15.37
C GLU A 61 9.92 -15.46 -14.84
N LYS A 62 9.48 -15.54 -13.60
CA LYS A 62 9.13 -16.80 -12.93
C LYS A 62 7.73 -16.73 -12.33
N SER A 63 6.98 -17.80 -12.46
CA SER A 63 5.66 -17.95 -11.82
C SER A 63 5.72 -17.77 -10.30
N HIS A 64 6.81 -18.22 -9.67
CA HIS A 64 7.04 -18.03 -8.23
C HIS A 64 6.97 -16.56 -7.83
N ASP A 65 7.58 -15.66 -8.60
CA ASP A 65 7.61 -14.23 -8.29
C ASP A 65 6.21 -13.61 -8.40
N ALA A 66 5.39 -14.08 -9.36
CA ALA A 66 3.99 -13.67 -9.50
C ALA A 66 3.13 -14.14 -8.30
N ILE A 67 3.34 -15.40 -7.86
CA ILE A 67 2.66 -15.97 -6.70
C ILE A 67 3.05 -15.20 -5.43
N GLU A 68 4.33 -14.99 -5.20
CA GLU A 68 4.83 -14.23 -4.05
C GLU A 68 4.22 -12.82 -3.99
N ASP A 69 4.15 -12.15 -5.15
CA ASP A 69 3.59 -10.80 -5.24
C ASP A 69 2.08 -10.78 -4.97
N VAL A 70 1.30 -11.70 -5.57
CA VAL A 70 -0.16 -11.74 -5.34
C VAL A 70 -0.50 -12.05 -3.89
N LEU A 71 0.23 -12.95 -3.25
CA LEU A 71 0.06 -13.28 -1.83
C LEU A 71 0.36 -12.06 -0.94
N ARG A 72 1.51 -11.46 -1.10
CA ARG A 72 1.92 -10.28 -0.34
C ARG A 72 0.95 -9.11 -0.51
N LEU A 73 0.51 -8.87 -1.75
CA LEU A 73 -0.40 -7.76 -2.07
C LEU A 73 -1.81 -7.98 -1.52
N SER A 74 -2.37 -9.18 -1.64
CA SER A 74 -3.70 -9.51 -1.10
C SER A 74 -3.77 -9.38 0.41
N LYS A 75 -2.72 -9.82 1.11
CA LYS A 75 -2.58 -9.62 2.55
C LYS A 75 -2.50 -8.14 2.91
N GLY A 76 -1.70 -7.35 2.17
CA GLY A 76 -1.61 -5.91 2.33
C GLY A 76 -2.97 -5.21 2.15
N MET A 77 -3.80 -5.69 1.22
CA MET A 77 -5.16 -5.15 1.04
C MET A 77 -6.06 -5.45 2.23
N THR A 78 -6.02 -6.65 2.83
CA THR A 78 -6.79 -6.94 4.05
C THR A 78 -6.44 -5.96 5.16
N TYR A 79 -5.15 -5.71 5.40
CA TYR A 79 -4.71 -4.77 6.43
C TYR A 79 -5.12 -3.34 6.11
N LYS A 80 -4.97 -2.92 4.85
CA LYS A 80 -5.36 -1.59 4.40
C LYS A 80 -6.87 -1.36 4.57
N ASN A 81 -7.71 -2.28 4.11
CA ASN A 81 -9.16 -2.18 4.19
C ASN A 81 -9.63 -2.20 5.66
N SER A 82 -9.04 -3.06 6.47
CA SER A 82 -9.31 -3.11 7.91
C SER A 82 -8.99 -1.78 8.58
N LEU A 83 -7.79 -1.23 8.40
CA LEU A 83 -7.39 0.05 8.99
C LEU A 83 -8.14 1.25 8.40
N ALA A 84 -8.58 1.16 7.16
CA ALA A 84 -9.45 2.17 6.56
C ALA A 84 -10.84 2.21 7.23
N GLY A 85 -11.20 1.18 8.01
CA GLY A 85 -12.51 1.07 8.64
C GLY A 85 -13.59 0.53 7.68
N LEU A 86 -13.18 -0.09 6.57
CA LEU A 86 -14.09 -0.64 5.57
C LEU A 86 -14.58 -2.03 5.98
N ASP A 87 -15.81 -2.36 5.61
CA ASP A 87 -16.36 -3.71 5.72
C ASP A 87 -16.04 -4.49 4.43
N ALA A 88 -14.74 -4.61 4.16
CA ALA A 88 -14.17 -5.31 3.02
C ALA A 88 -12.96 -6.13 3.46
N GLY A 89 -12.86 -7.31 2.93
CA GLY A 89 -11.69 -8.16 3.02
C GLY A 89 -10.57 -7.70 2.10
N GLY A 90 -9.56 -8.54 1.90
CA GLY A 90 -8.44 -8.22 1.01
C GLY A 90 -8.17 -9.30 0.00
N GLY A 91 -8.12 -8.89 -1.26
CA GLY A 91 -7.75 -9.72 -2.39
C GLY A 91 -6.77 -9.01 -3.31
N LYS A 92 -6.23 -9.75 -4.25
CA LYS A 92 -5.37 -9.24 -5.31
C LYS A 92 -5.40 -10.16 -6.50
N ALA A 93 -5.29 -9.60 -7.70
CA ALA A 93 -4.95 -10.36 -8.89
C ALA A 93 -3.61 -9.91 -9.45
N VAL A 94 -2.90 -10.87 -10.04
CA VAL A 94 -1.69 -10.65 -10.83
C VAL A 94 -1.87 -11.37 -12.16
N ILE A 95 -1.74 -10.65 -13.25
CA ILE A 95 -1.76 -11.17 -14.61
C ILE A 95 -0.33 -11.09 -15.16
N ASN A 96 0.23 -12.25 -15.48
CA ASN A 96 1.59 -12.33 -16.01
C ASN A 96 1.61 -12.12 -17.52
N LEU A 97 2.20 -11.03 -17.96
CA LEU A 97 2.34 -10.65 -19.36
C LEU A 97 3.70 -11.05 -19.97
N ARG A 98 4.41 -12.03 -19.37
CA ARG A 98 5.74 -12.44 -19.90
C ARG A 98 5.68 -12.88 -21.36
N ASP A 99 4.71 -13.73 -21.68
CA ASP A 99 4.62 -14.41 -22.97
C ASP A 99 3.39 -13.92 -23.80
N THR A 100 2.74 -12.85 -23.37
CA THR A 100 1.52 -12.32 -24.01
C THR A 100 1.44 -10.79 -23.91
N GLU A 101 0.48 -10.24 -24.64
CA GLU A 101 0.12 -8.82 -24.55
C GLU A 101 -1.27 -8.67 -23.92
N LYS A 102 -1.52 -7.51 -23.34
CA LYS A 102 -2.83 -7.16 -22.79
C LYS A 102 -3.80 -6.87 -23.95
N THR A 103 -4.72 -7.79 -24.22
CA THR A 103 -5.75 -7.66 -25.28
C THR A 103 -7.14 -7.62 -24.67
N PRO A 104 -8.17 -7.09 -25.39
CA PRO A 104 -9.55 -7.13 -24.93
C PRO A 104 -10.04 -8.56 -24.60
N GLU A 105 -9.64 -9.56 -25.40
CA GLU A 105 -10.03 -10.95 -25.19
C GLU A 105 -9.43 -11.52 -23.91
N LEU A 106 -8.17 -11.18 -23.59
CA LEU A 106 -7.52 -11.55 -22.32
C LEU A 106 -8.24 -10.90 -21.13
N LEU A 107 -8.63 -9.62 -21.24
CA LEU A 107 -9.35 -8.90 -20.19
C LEU A 107 -10.77 -9.47 -19.97
N GLU A 108 -11.50 -9.80 -21.04
CA GLU A 108 -12.82 -10.44 -20.94
C GLU A 108 -12.70 -11.85 -20.32
N GLU A 109 -11.66 -12.62 -20.64
CA GLU A 109 -11.43 -13.92 -20.02
C GLU A 109 -11.08 -13.79 -18.53
N PHE A 110 -10.23 -12.82 -18.17
CA PHE A 110 -9.97 -12.50 -16.78
C PHE A 110 -11.25 -12.13 -16.01
N GLY A 111 -12.15 -11.36 -16.63
CA GLY A 111 -13.46 -11.05 -16.05
C GLY A 111 -14.31 -12.29 -15.76
N LYS A 112 -14.32 -13.31 -16.64
CA LYS A 112 -15.00 -14.59 -16.38
C LYS A 112 -14.39 -15.34 -15.18
N VAL A 113 -13.08 -15.29 -15.02
CA VAL A 113 -12.42 -15.88 -13.84
C VAL A 113 -12.89 -15.18 -12.57
N ILE A 114 -12.99 -13.85 -12.56
CA ILE A 114 -13.52 -13.09 -11.42
C ILE A 114 -14.98 -13.48 -11.16
N ASP A 115 -15.81 -13.54 -12.18
CA ASP A 115 -17.24 -13.89 -12.07
C ASP A 115 -17.44 -15.27 -11.42
N SER A 116 -16.57 -16.23 -11.74
CA SER A 116 -16.59 -17.58 -11.15
C SER A 116 -16.32 -17.59 -9.63
N LEU A 117 -15.84 -16.49 -9.06
CA LEU A 117 -15.64 -16.32 -7.61
C LEU A 117 -16.88 -15.79 -6.89
N GLU A 118 -17.99 -15.58 -7.60
CA GLU A 118 -19.33 -15.28 -7.05
C GLU A 118 -19.32 -14.08 -6.08
N GLY A 119 -18.56 -13.02 -6.41
CA GLY A 119 -18.47 -11.81 -5.62
C GLY A 119 -17.55 -11.88 -4.39
N LYS A 120 -16.87 -13.00 -4.16
CA LYS A 120 -15.87 -13.09 -3.09
C LYS A 120 -14.65 -12.23 -3.35
N TYR A 121 -14.32 -11.96 -4.60
CA TYR A 121 -13.26 -11.06 -5.02
C TYR A 121 -13.81 -9.98 -5.94
N ILE A 122 -13.42 -8.74 -5.64
CA ILE A 122 -13.79 -7.56 -6.42
C ILE A 122 -12.51 -6.89 -6.88
N THR A 123 -12.35 -6.71 -8.19
CA THR A 123 -11.17 -6.13 -8.79
C THR A 123 -11.28 -4.63 -8.97
N ALA A 124 -10.14 -3.97 -9.09
CA ALA A 124 -9.98 -2.55 -9.41
C ALA A 124 -8.70 -2.34 -10.22
N GLU A 125 -8.41 -1.12 -10.59
CA GLU A 125 -7.11 -0.76 -11.18
C GLU A 125 -5.94 -1.01 -10.21
N ASP A 126 -4.78 -1.34 -10.79
CA ASP A 126 -3.48 -1.37 -10.16
C ASP A 126 -2.38 -1.13 -11.22
N VAL A 127 -1.13 -1.37 -10.90
CA VAL A 127 0.00 -1.21 -11.83
C VAL A 127 -0.23 -2.00 -13.13
N GLY A 128 -0.09 -1.32 -14.26
CA GLY A 128 -0.23 -1.91 -15.59
C GLY A 128 -1.66 -2.03 -16.10
N SER A 129 -2.66 -1.57 -15.35
CA SER A 129 -4.04 -1.42 -15.79
C SER A 129 -4.48 0.04 -15.86
N GLU A 130 -5.55 0.29 -16.60
CA GLU A 130 -6.14 1.60 -16.84
C GLU A 130 -7.67 1.52 -16.72
N PRO A 131 -8.40 2.65 -16.53
CA PRO A 131 -9.86 2.66 -16.47
C PRO A 131 -10.55 1.95 -17.65
N ALA A 132 -9.96 2.07 -18.85
CA ALA A 132 -10.47 1.39 -20.05
C ALA A 132 -10.41 -0.13 -19.94
N ASP A 133 -9.40 -0.69 -19.26
CA ASP A 133 -9.29 -2.12 -19.03
C ASP A 133 -10.42 -2.63 -18.11
N MET A 134 -10.73 -1.85 -17.05
CA MET A 134 -11.81 -2.16 -16.14
C MET A 134 -13.17 -2.16 -16.85
N GLN A 135 -13.37 -1.26 -17.81
CA GLN A 135 -14.58 -1.26 -18.67
C GLN A 135 -14.67 -2.52 -19.55
N VAL A 136 -13.54 -3.05 -20.02
CA VAL A 136 -13.54 -4.30 -20.79
C VAL A 136 -13.86 -5.49 -19.87
N ILE A 137 -13.25 -5.56 -18.69
CA ILE A 137 -13.49 -6.60 -17.69
C ILE A 137 -14.95 -6.60 -17.24
N SER A 138 -15.59 -5.43 -17.10
CA SER A 138 -16.99 -5.29 -16.68
C SER A 138 -18.01 -5.87 -17.67
N LYS A 139 -17.61 -6.19 -18.89
CA LYS A 139 -18.51 -6.86 -19.84
C LYS A 139 -18.81 -8.31 -19.45
N THR A 140 -17.99 -8.92 -18.61
CA THR A 140 -18.07 -10.33 -18.24
C THR A 140 -18.24 -10.57 -16.73
N THR A 141 -18.20 -9.52 -15.93
CA THR A 141 -18.45 -9.59 -14.47
C THR A 141 -18.93 -8.25 -13.93
N ASP A 142 -19.81 -8.29 -12.93
CA ASP A 142 -20.22 -7.10 -12.15
C ASP A 142 -19.26 -6.82 -10.97
N HIS A 143 -18.27 -7.69 -10.72
CA HIS A 143 -17.36 -7.63 -9.58
C HIS A 143 -16.09 -6.82 -9.90
N VAL A 144 -16.29 -5.62 -10.43
CA VAL A 144 -15.21 -4.70 -10.82
C VAL A 144 -15.56 -3.27 -10.43
N VAL A 145 -14.57 -2.55 -9.90
CA VAL A 145 -14.69 -1.10 -9.64
C VAL A 145 -14.46 -0.36 -10.96
N LEU A 146 -15.47 0.38 -11.38
CA LEU A 146 -15.39 1.30 -12.50
C LEU A 146 -15.12 2.71 -11.95
N ALA A 147 -13.87 3.00 -11.59
CA ALA A 147 -13.51 4.35 -11.20
C ALA A 147 -13.32 5.20 -12.46
N ASP A 148 -14.17 6.18 -12.63
CA ASP A 148 -14.08 7.19 -13.68
C ASP A 148 -13.37 8.48 -13.22
N ARG A 149 -12.83 8.46 -12.00
CA ARG A 149 -12.19 9.59 -11.34
C ARG A 149 -10.80 9.24 -10.80
N ASP A 150 -9.96 10.26 -10.72
CA ASP A 150 -8.62 10.16 -10.14
C ASP A 150 -8.69 9.96 -8.61
N PRO A 151 -8.16 8.85 -8.05
CA PRO A 151 -8.15 8.60 -6.61
C PRO A 151 -7.06 9.41 -5.87
N SER A 152 -6.21 10.15 -6.59
CA SER A 152 -5.07 10.87 -6.01
C SER A 152 -5.46 11.94 -4.98
N PRO A 153 -6.54 12.71 -5.16
CA PRO A 153 -6.98 13.67 -4.14
C PRO A 153 -7.37 13.00 -2.83
N ALA A 154 -8.13 11.92 -2.88
CA ALA A 154 -8.54 11.16 -1.71
C ALA A 154 -7.34 10.53 -0.98
N THR A 155 -6.40 9.95 -1.74
CA THR A 155 -5.14 9.40 -1.22
C THR A 155 -4.30 10.49 -0.55
N SER A 156 -4.12 11.64 -1.21
CA SER A 156 -3.36 12.76 -0.68
C SER A 156 -3.97 13.34 0.60
N LEU A 157 -5.31 13.41 0.67
CA LEU A 157 -6.00 13.84 1.89
C LEU A 157 -5.72 12.89 3.06
N GLY A 158 -5.77 11.57 2.83
CA GLY A 158 -5.42 10.57 3.84
C GLY A 158 -3.98 10.73 4.36
N ILE A 159 -3.02 10.96 3.46
CA ILE A 159 -1.62 11.20 3.82
C ILE A 159 -1.49 12.48 4.66
N ILE A 160 -2.18 13.55 4.28
CA ILE A 160 -2.22 14.80 5.05
C ILE A 160 -2.74 14.56 6.47
N ARG A 161 -3.82 13.77 6.63
CA ARG A 161 -4.33 13.40 7.96
C ARG A 161 -3.31 12.63 8.78
N GLY A 162 -2.56 11.72 8.14
CA GLY A 162 -1.43 11.02 8.76
C GLY A 162 -0.29 11.97 9.18
N MET A 163 0.05 12.95 8.34
CA MET A 163 1.04 13.98 8.65
C MET A 163 0.60 14.84 9.84
N GLU A 164 -0.65 15.34 9.82
CA GLU A 164 -1.23 16.15 10.90
C GLU A 164 -1.21 15.39 12.24
N ALA A 165 -1.62 14.11 12.23
CA ALA A 165 -1.56 13.25 13.42
C ALA A 165 -0.12 13.07 13.94
N SER A 166 0.83 12.83 13.03
CA SER A 166 2.24 12.62 13.38
C SER A 166 2.88 13.89 13.97
N VAL A 167 2.57 15.06 13.42
CA VAL A 167 3.03 16.36 13.93
C VAL A 167 2.45 16.63 15.32
N ASN A 168 1.15 16.41 15.50
CA ASN A 168 0.49 16.61 16.79
C ASN A 168 1.02 15.64 17.86
N PHE A 169 1.26 14.39 17.46
CA PHE A 169 1.88 13.40 18.36
C PHE A 169 3.31 13.82 18.78
N LEU A 170 4.11 14.35 17.86
CA LEU A 170 5.47 14.82 18.15
C LEU A 170 5.45 16.02 19.11
N ARG A 171 4.48 16.92 18.97
CA ARG A 171 4.32 18.11 19.81
C ARG A 171 3.56 17.86 21.12
N ASN A 172 3.07 16.66 21.38
CA ASN A 172 2.14 16.34 22.46
C ASN A 172 0.84 17.16 22.43
N GLU A 173 0.38 17.55 21.26
CA GLU A 173 -0.86 18.31 21.05
C GLU A 173 -2.04 17.34 20.82
N MET A 174 -3.23 17.72 21.29
CA MET A 174 -4.42 16.87 21.25
C MET A 174 -5.45 17.31 20.20
N ALA A 175 -5.28 18.49 19.63
CA ALA A 175 -6.28 19.07 18.72
C ALA A 175 -6.00 18.74 17.25
N PRO A 176 -6.98 18.18 16.51
CA PRO A 176 -6.87 18.07 15.06
C PRO A 176 -6.82 19.45 14.41
N GLY A 177 -6.13 19.56 13.28
CA GLY A 177 -6.08 20.80 12.50
C GLY A 177 -4.91 21.74 12.79
N GLN A 178 -3.93 21.30 13.57
CA GLN A 178 -2.67 22.03 13.65
C GLN A 178 -2.00 22.06 12.28
N SER A 179 -1.69 23.27 11.89
CA SER A 179 -1.19 23.60 10.58
C SER A 179 0.12 22.89 10.25
N LEU A 180 0.20 22.32 9.06
CA LEU A 180 1.46 21.94 8.43
C LEU A 180 2.23 23.19 7.93
N LYS A 181 1.69 24.38 8.22
CA LYS A 181 2.25 25.66 7.86
C LYS A 181 3.67 25.80 8.38
N ASP A 182 4.53 26.33 7.54
CA ASP A 182 5.96 26.59 7.77
C ASP A 182 6.82 25.34 8.00
N LEU A 183 6.23 24.13 7.99
CA LEU A 183 7.02 22.89 8.04
C LEU A 183 7.74 22.66 6.71
N HIS A 184 8.97 22.14 6.82
CA HIS A 184 9.74 21.71 5.65
C HIS A 184 9.39 20.27 5.30
N ILE A 185 8.77 20.07 4.14
CA ILE A 185 8.33 18.75 3.67
C ILE A 185 9.10 18.39 2.39
N ALA A 186 9.81 17.27 2.42
CA ALA A 186 10.52 16.72 1.27
C ALA A 186 9.68 15.61 0.62
N ILE A 187 9.39 15.72 -0.69
CA ILE A 187 8.57 14.78 -1.45
C ILE A 187 9.43 14.09 -2.49
N GLN A 188 9.55 12.78 -2.40
CA GLN A 188 10.22 11.94 -3.40
C GLN A 188 9.18 11.37 -4.37
N GLY A 189 9.18 11.85 -5.61
CA GLY A 189 8.27 11.45 -6.67
C GLY A 189 7.08 12.39 -6.83
N LEU A 190 6.89 12.88 -8.05
CA LEU A 190 5.79 13.75 -8.48
C LEU A 190 4.87 13.02 -9.47
N GLY A 191 4.54 11.75 -9.17
CA GLY A 191 3.45 11.02 -9.82
C GLY A 191 2.10 11.67 -9.51
N HIS A 192 0.99 11.04 -9.92
CA HIS A 192 -0.36 11.58 -9.70
C HIS A 192 -0.60 11.95 -8.22
N VAL A 193 -0.31 11.05 -7.29
CA VAL A 193 -0.46 11.34 -5.85
C VAL A 193 0.56 12.36 -5.36
N GLY A 194 1.83 12.26 -5.79
CA GLY A 194 2.90 13.12 -5.28
C GLY A 194 2.70 14.59 -5.65
N ILE A 195 2.26 14.88 -6.88
CA ILE A 195 1.97 16.27 -7.30
C ILE A 195 0.72 16.81 -6.61
N THR A 196 -0.35 16.02 -6.52
CA THR A 196 -1.57 16.41 -5.81
C THR A 196 -1.30 16.67 -4.32
N LEU A 197 -0.50 15.83 -3.69
CA LEU A 197 -0.05 16.02 -2.31
C LEU A 197 0.74 17.33 -2.16
N ALA A 198 1.67 17.63 -3.09
CA ALA A 198 2.44 18.86 -3.08
C ALA A 198 1.53 20.11 -3.19
N GLU A 199 0.56 20.09 -4.10
CA GLU A 199 -0.43 21.17 -4.26
C GLU A 199 -1.22 21.40 -2.97
N MET A 200 -1.74 20.34 -2.35
CA MET A 200 -2.50 20.45 -1.11
C MET A 200 -1.65 20.94 0.08
N LEU A 201 -0.39 20.52 0.15
CA LEU A 201 0.56 20.96 1.18
C LEU A 201 0.97 22.42 0.98
N HIS A 202 1.17 22.86 -0.27
CA HIS A 202 1.41 24.26 -0.60
C HIS A 202 0.24 25.15 -0.13
N GLN A 203 -1.01 24.74 -0.42
CA GLN A 203 -2.21 25.45 0.06
C GLN A 203 -2.29 25.52 1.58
N LYS A 204 -1.72 24.56 2.30
CA LYS A 204 -1.60 24.57 3.77
C LYS A 204 -0.41 25.41 4.27
N GLY A 205 0.39 26.00 3.38
CA GLY A 205 1.52 26.86 3.71
C GLY A 205 2.79 26.12 4.11
N ALA A 206 2.95 24.87 3.71
CA ALA A 206 4.19 24.12 3.89
C ALA A 206 5.28 24.60 2.93
N ARG A 207 6.55 24.49 3.33
CA ARG A 207 7.71 24.71 2.46
C ARG A 207 8.09 23.38 1.81
N LEU A 208 8.15 23.34 0.49
CA LEU A 208 8.32 22.11 -0.27
C LEU A 208 9.72 21.97 -0.85
N THR A 209 10.33 20.79 -0.69
CA THR A 209 11.45 20.33 -1.49
C THR A 209 11.00 19.07 -2.23
N VAL A 210 11.22 19.01 -3.53
CA VAL A 210 10.72 17.93 -4.39
C VAL A 210 11.84 17.30 -5.21
N ALA A 211 11.69 16.02 -5.52
CA ALA A 211 12.58 15.32 -6.43
C ALA A 211 11.78 14.33 -7.31
N ASP A 212 11.98 14.38 -8.61
CA ASP A 212 11.42 13.43 -9.59
C ASP A 212 12.42 13.21 -10.73
N LEU A 213 12.37 12.07 -11.39
CA LEU A 213 13.16 11.79 -12.59
C LEU A 213 12.69 12.62 -13.79
N ASN A 214 11.42 13.01 -13.81
CA ASN A 214 10.81 13.85 -14.82
C ASN A 214 11.04 15.33 -14.48
N ARG A 215 11.91 16.00 -15.26
CA ARG A 215 12.26 17.40 -15.06
C ARG A 215 11.10 18.36 -15.25
N ASP A 216 10.22 18.09 -16.22
CA ASP A 216 9.07 18.96 -16.50
C ASP A 216 8.13 19.04 -15.28
N LYS A 217 7.95 17.92 -14.58
CA LYS A 217 7.17 17.91 -13.32
C LYS A 217 7.84 18.71 -12.22
N CYS A 218 9.17 18.64 -12.13
CA CYS A 218 9.92 19.45 -11.17
C CYS A 218 9.79 20.95 -11.50
N GLU A 219 9.92 21.34 -12.75
CA GLU A 219 9.77 22.73 -13.20
C GLU A 219 8.36 23.27 -12.92
N LEU A 220 7.34 22.45 -13.17
CA LEU A 220 5.95 22.78 -12.83
C LEU A 220 5.75 23.00 -11.31
N ALA A 221 6.39 22.18 -10.47
CA ALA A 221 6.32 22.35 -9.03
C ALA A 221 7.05 23.62 -8.55
N VAL A 222 8.14 24.03 -9.19
CA VAL A 222 8.79 25.33 -8.92
C VAL A 222 7.86 26.46 -9.30
N GLU A 223 7.30 26.44 -10.51
CA GLU A 223 6.48 27.54 -11.02
C GLU A 223 5.18 27.72 -10.23
N LYS A 224 4.51 26.63 -9.88
CA LYS A 224 3.16 26.69 -9.27
C LYS A 224 3.14 26.62 -7.76
N LEU A 225 4.16 26.03 -7.14
CA LEU A 225 4.15 25.67 -5.73
C LEU A 225 5.33 26.28 -4.95
N ASP A 226 6.15 27.13 -5.56
CA ASP A 226 7.38 27.68 -4.97
C ASP A 226 8.30 26.59 -4.38
N ALA A 227 8.25 25.37 -4.97
CA ALA A 227 9.02 24.25 -4.48
C ALA A 227 10.50 24.36 -4.84
N VAL A 228 11.36 23.85 -3.98
CA VAL A 228 12.79 23.70 -4.28
C VAL A 228 13.05 22.32 -4.88
N VAL A 229 13.66 22.25 -6.05
CA VAL A 229 14.05 20.97 -6.67
C VAL A 229 15.33 20.46 -6.04
N PHE A 230 15.36 19.17 -5.75
CA PHE A 230 16.51 18.51 -5.17
C PHE A 230 16.90 17.24 -5.96
N ASP A 231 18.07 16.71 -5.67
CA ASP A 231 18.64 15.52 -6.30
C ASP A 231 17.86 14.27 -5.85
N THR A 232 17.41 13.46 -6.81
CA THR A 232 16.65 12.21 -6.57
C THR A 232 17.41 11.21 -5.72
N ASP A 233 18.74 11.15 -5.84
CA ASP A 233 19.59 10.22 -5.10
C ASP A 233 19.86 10.69 -3.65
N LYS A 234 19.56 11.95 -3.34
CA LYS A 234 19.90 12.58 -2.06
C LYS A 234 18.65 12.97 -1.25
N ILE A 235 17.46 13.03 -1.86
CA ILE A 235 16.25 13.51 -1.21
C ILE A 235 15.91 12.75 0.08
N LEU A 236 16.18 11.45 0.13
CA LEU A 236 15.94 10.63 1.34
C LEU A 236 16.80 11.08 2.53
N GLY A 237 17.97 11.67 2.30
CA GLY A 237 18.86 12.20 3.33
C GLY A 237 18.63 13.68 3.66
N MET A 238 17.54 14.28 3.15
CA MET A 238 17.21 15.68 3.39
C MET A 238 16.92 15.94 4.87
N ASP A 239 17.48 17.01 5.40
CA ASP A 239 17.12 17.52 6.72
C ASP A 239 15.81 18.28 6.59
N CYS A 240 14.73 17.67 7.03
CA CYS A 240 13.36 18.18 6.89
C CYS A 240 12.49 17.74 8.08
N ASP A 241 11.34 18.37 8.24
CA ASP A 241 10.38 17.96 9.26
C ASP A 241 9.68 16.67 8.86
N ILE A 242 9.22 16.57 7.59
CA ILE A 242 8.52 15.40 7.07
C ILE A 242 9.17 14.97 5.75
N LEU A 243 9.50 13.70 5.63
CA LEU A 243 9.85 13.05 4.37
C LEU A 243 8.65 12.25 3.87
N ALA A 244 8.23 12.52 2.64
CA ALA A 244 7.13 11.86 1.96
C ALA A 244 7.61 11.05 0.75
N PRO A 245 7.90 9.74 0.90
CA PRO A 245 8.12 8.87 -0.24
C PRO A 245 6.82 8.69 -1.03
N CYS A 246 6.81 9.14 -2.30
CA CYS A 246 5.66 9.05 -3.21
C CYS A 246 6.03 8.39 -4.54
N ALA A 247 7.22 7.78 -4.63
CA ALA A 247 7.71 7.06 -5.79
C ALA A 247 7.52 5.55 -5.63
N LEU A 248 8.56 4.76 -5.87
CA LEU A 248 8.51 3.30 -5.78
C LEU A 248 8.57 2.82 -4.32
N GLY A 249 8.03 1.62 -4.09
CA GLY A 249 8.17 0.92 -2.81
C GLY A 249 9.63 0.57 -2.48
N HIS A 250 9.86 0.14 -1.22
CA HIS A 250 11.17 -0.27 -0.71
C HIS A 250 12.23 0.86 -0.70
N ALA A 251 11.78 2.12 -0.78
CA ALA A 251 12.67 3.28 -0.72
C ALA A 251 13.44 3.33 0.61
N ILE A 252 12.83 2.88 1.70
CA ILE A 252 13.45 2.82 3.01
C ILE A 252 13.93 1.39 3.28
N ASN A 253 15.23 1.21 3.16
CA ASN A 253 15.93 -0.06 3.33
C ASN A 253 17.10 0.09 4.31
N LYS A 254 17.93 -0.96 4.47
CA LYS A 254 19.06 -0.96 5.41
C LYS A 254 20.08 0.17 5.15
N GLU A 255 20.26 0.56 3.90
CA GLU A 255 21.22 1.59 3.53
C GLU A 255 20.63 3.00 3.66
N THR A 256 19.38 3.16 3.18
CA THR A 256 18.73 4.47 3.15
C THR A 256 18.24 4.91 4.52
N VAL A 257 17.82 3.97 5.38
CA VAL A 257 17.42 4.31 6.77
C VAL A 257 18.52 5.02 7.54
N GLU A 258 19.78 4.68 7.29
CA GLU A 258 20.93 5.33 7.95
C GLU A 258 21.09 6.80 7.52
N LYS A 259 20.67 7.15 6.32
CA LYS A 259 20.78 8.50 5.75
C LYS A 259 19.67 9.44 6.22
N LEU A 260 18.56 8.89 6.74
CA LEU A 260 17.39 9.68 7.12
C LEU A 260 17.71 10.69 8.22
N LYS A 261 17.25 11.93 8.01
CA LYS A 261 17.36 13.05 8.96
C LYS A 261 16.01 13.69 9.27
N CYS A 262 14.94 13.20 8.66
CA CYS A 262 13.58 13.68 8.92
C CYS A 262 13.13 13.33 10.33
N LYS A 263 12.16 14.09 10.85
CA LYS A 263 11.48 13.77 12.12
C LYS A 263 10.32 12.79 11.91
N ILE A 264 9.65 12.91 10.77
CA ILE A 264 8.47 12.14 10.40
C ILE A 264 8.66 11.56 9.00
N LEU A 265 8.32 10.27 8.84
CA LEU A 265 8.22 9.57 7.57
C LEU A 265 6.74 9.31 7.30
N CYS A 266 6.15 9.95 6.28
CA CYS A 266 4.73 9.83 5.94
C CYS A 266 4.53 10.15 4.45
N GLY A 267 4.26 9.15 3.62
CA GLY A 267 4.14 9.29 2.18
C GLY A 267 3.14 8.36 1.52
N ALA A 268 3.08 8.41 0.20
CA ALA A 268 2.13 7.67 -0.63
C ALA A 268 2.63 6.28 -1.05
N ALA A 269 3.95 6.06 -1.07
CA ALA A 269 4.53 4.84 -1.60
C ALA A 269 4.02 3.60 -0.87
N ASN A 270 3.45 2.65 -1.61
CA ASN A 270 3.09 1.36 -1.05
C ASN A 270 4.35 0.57 -0.70
N ASN A 271 4.32 -0.14 0.43
CA ASN A 271 5.47 -0.90 0.93
C ASN A 271 6.74 -0.03 1.01
N GLN A 272 6.62 1.16 1.62
CA GLN A 272 7.75 2.09 1.72
C GLN A 272 8.96 1.48 2.45
N LEU A 273 8.75 0.60 3.42
CA LEU A 273 9.80 -0.16 4.10
C LEU A 273 10.11 -1.45 3.32
N SER A 274 11.38 -1.71 3.06
CA SER A 274 11.80 -2.94 2.36
C SER A 274 11.52 -4.21 3.16
N THR A 275 11.54 -4.12 4.47
CA THR A 275 11.12 -5.18 5.41
C THR A 275 10.49 -4.54 6.65
N SER A 276 9.64 -5.30 7.37
CA SER A 276 9.04 -4.84 8.62
C SER A 276 10.08 -4.50 9.71
N MET A 277 11.27 -5.11 9.63
CA MET A 277 12.38 -4.88 10.57
C MET A 277 12.97 -3.46 10.48
N ILE A 278 12.84 -2.78 9.33
CA ILE A 278 13.27 -1.37 9.19
C ILE A 278 12.52 -0.46 10.17
N GLY A 279 11.29 -0.85 10.56
CA GLY A 279 10.54 -0.13 11.58
C GLY A 279 11.28 0.01 12.92
N TYR A 280 12.08 -0.99 13.31
CA TYR A 280 12.91 -0.90 14.52
C TYR A 280 14.02 0.16 14.38
N ALA A 281 14.70 0.19 13.23
CA ALA A 281 15.73 1.19 12.97
C ALA A 281 15.16 2.62 12.99
N LEU A 282 13.96 2.82 12.41
CA LEU A 282 13.26 4.12 12.48
C LEU A 282 12.93 4.50 13.93
N LYS A 283 12.39 3.55 14.71
CA LYS A 283 12.10 3.75 16.13
C LYS A 283 13.37 4.14 16.92
N ASP A 284 14.46 3.40 16.72
CA ASP A 284 15.73 3.63 17.44
C ASP A 284 16.36 4.98 17.06
N LYS A 285 16.14 5.46 15.84
CA LYS A 285 16.50 6.81 15.39
C LYS A 285 15.56 7.91 15.91
N GLY A 286 14.45 7.55 16.56
CA GLY A 286 13.42 8.49 16.99
C GLY A 286 12.60 9.09 15.85
N ILE A 287 12.61 8.47 14.67
CA ILE A 287 11.81 8.91 13.52
C ILE A 287 10.41 8.34 13.65
N ILE A 288 9.40 9.22 13.63
CA ILE A 288 7.99 8.80 13.60
C ILE A 288 7.68 8.27 12.21
N ASN A 289 7.38 6.98 12.11
CA ASN A 289 6.91 6.37 10.88
C ASN A 289 5.37 6.28 10.90
N ALA A 290 4.69 7.00 10.00
CA ALA A 290 3.29 6.77 9.72
C ALA A 290 3.17 5.63 8.71
N PRO A 291 2.57 4.46 9.10
CA PRO A 291 2.53 3.30 8.21
C PRO A 291 1.80 3.60 6.91
N ASP A 292 2.41 3.28 5.78
CA ASP A 292 1.91 3.61 4.45
C ASP A 292 0.50 3.07 4.20
N PHE A 293 0.24 1.79 4.51
CA PHE A 293 -1.06 1.15 4.31
C PHE A 293 -2.18 1.71 5.22
N LEU A 294 -1.83 2.50 6.25
CA LEU A 294 -2.78 3.26 7.06
C LEU A 294 -3.07 4.62 6.43
N VAL A 295 -2.03 5.38 6.08
CA VAL A 295 -2.20 6.78 5.66
C VAL A 295 -2.57 6.94 4.19
N ASN A 296 -2.16 6.01 3.31
CA ASN A 296 -2.47 6.06 1.88
C ASN A 296 -3.80 5.37 1.50
N ALA A 297 -4.64 5.05 2.48
CA ALA A 297 -5.89 4.34 2.27
C ALA A 297 -7.02 5.20 1.63
N GLY A 298 -6.81 6.50 1.44
CA GLY A 298 -7.84 7.39 0.90
C GLY A 298 -8.41 6.93 -0.45
N GLY A 299 -7.55 6.44 -1.35
CA GLY A 299 -7.99 5.97 -2.66
C GLY A 299 -8.90 4.74 -2.60
N VAL A 300 -8.60 3.76 -1.72
CA VAL A 300 -9.47 2.59 -1.55
C VAL A 300 -10.78 2.96 -0.85
N ILE A 301 -10.77 3.94 0.06
CA ILE A 301 -11.98 4.46 0.70
C ILE A 301 -12.88 5.12 -0.37
N ASP A 302 -12.30 5.89 -1.27
CA ASP A 302 -13.05 6.53 -2.36
C ASP A 302 -13.60 5.50 -3.35
N ALA A 303 -12.81 4.49 -3.73
CA ALA A 303 -13.23 3.38 -4.58
C ALA A 303 -14.36 2.56 -3.94
N TYR A 304 -14.38 2.42 -2.62
CA TYR A 304 -15.40 1.65 -1.89
C TYR A 304 -16.81 2.25 -2.01
N LYS A 305 -16.92 3.54 -2.33
CA LYS A 305 -18.20 4.19 -2.65
C LYS A 305 -18.87 3.57 -3.86
N ASP A 306 -18.11 3.17 -4.87
CA ASP A 306 -18.64 2.64 -6.15
C ASP A 306 -19.35 1.29 -6.00
N PHE A 307 -19.16 0.63 -4.85
CA PHE A 307 -19.93 -0.58 -4.47
C PHE A 307 -21.28 -0.28 -3.80
N GLY A 308 -21.63 0.98 -3.60
CA GLY A 308 -22.85 1.34 -2.89
C GLY A 308 -22.83 1.13 -1.37
N PHE A 309 -21.68 0.75 -0.81
CA PHE A 309 -21.50 0.59 0.63
C PHE A 309 -21.33 1.91 1.36
N ILE A 310 -20.82 2.94 0.67
CA ILE A 310 -20.72 4.31 1.19
C ILE A 310 -21.64 5.20 0.36
N PRO A 311 -22.71 5.78 0.94
CA PRO A 311 -23.77 6.39 0.14
C PRO A 311 -23.45 7.76 -0.45
N THR A 312 -22.46 8.49 0.08
CA THR A 312 -22.17 9.87 -0.37
C THR A 312 -20.71 10.27 -0.21
N ASP A 313 -20.27 11.28 -0.95
CA ASP A 313 -18.93 11.90 -0.81
C ASP A 313 -18.65 12.43 0.59
N PHE A 314 -19.69 12.91 1.29
CA PHE A 314 -19.58 13.35 2.68
C PHE A 314 -19.14 12.18 3.61
N HIS A 315 -19.67 11.00 3.41
CA HIS A 315 -19.26 9.83 4.20
C HIS A 315 -17.84 9.39 3.85
N VAL A 316 -17.45 9.45 2.57
CA VAL A 316 -16.07 9.19 2.12
C VAL A 316 -15.11 10.13 2.84
N ALA A 317 -15.40 11.45 2.83
CA ALA A 317 -14.57 12.44 3.51
C ALA A 317 -14.42 12.17 5.01
N ASN A 318 -15.50 11.79 5.68
CA ASN A 318 -15.48 11.45 7.11
C ASN A 318 -14.63 10.21 7.41
N ILE A 319 -14.69 9.18 6.55
CA ILE A 319 -13.87 7.97 6.73
C ILE A 319 -12.38 8.30 6.51
N ILE A 320 -12.07 9.15 5.53
CA ILE A 320 -10.70 9.63 5.30
C ILE A 320 -10.22 10.47 6.47
N ASP A 321 -11.04 11.36 7.01
CA ASP A 321 -10.72 12.15 8.19
C ASP A 321 -10.39 11.27 9.40
N GLY A 322 -11.06 10.14 9.54
CA GLY A 322 -10.76 9.11 10.56
C GLY A 322 -9.34 8.51 10.46
N ILE A 323 -8.61 8.70 9.36
CA ILE A 323 -7.19 8.31 9.26
C ILE A 323 -6.35 9.04 10.31
N TYR A 324 -6.69 10.30 10.63
CA TYR A 324 -6.04 11.05 11.70
C TYR A 324 -6.12 10.29 13.04
N ASP A 325 -7.32 9.92 13.46
CA ASP A 325 -7.52 9.27 14.75
C ASP A 325 -6.85 7.89 14.81
N ARG A 326 -6.95 7.11 13.74
CA ARG A 326 -6.30 5.80 13.63
C ARG A 326 -4.76 5.91 13.65
N THR A 327 -4.22 6.92 12.97
CA THR A 327 -2.78 7.21 13.02
C THR A 327 -2.35 7.61 14.43
N MET A 328 -3.08 8.50 15.07
CA MET A 328 -2.82 8.91 16.46
C MET A 328 -2.89 7.73 17.44
N GLN A 329 -3.88 6.85 17.27
CA GLN A 329 -4.00 5.61 18.06
C GLN A 329 -2.78 4.71 17.85
N CYS A 330 -2.39 4.46 16.59
CA CYS A 330 -1.23 3.64 16.25
C CYS A 330 0.05 4.18 16.90
N LEU A 331 0.29 5.49 16.81
CA LEU A 331 1.47 6.13 17.40
C LEU A 331 1.50 6.04 18.93
N ARG A 332 0.34 6.20 19.59
CA ARG A 332 0.21 6.06 21.05
C ARG A 332 0.44 4.62 21.50
N GLU A 333 -0.20 3.65 20.84
CA GLU A 333 0.01 2.23 21.15
C GLU A 333 1.46 1.81 20.90
N ALA A 334 2.09 2.27 19.82
CA ALA A 334 3.49 2.02 19.52
C ALA A 334 4.43 2.54 20.61
N ARG A 335 4.19 3.76 21.09
CA ARG A 335 4.93 4.34 22.23
C ARG A 335 4.74 3.54 23.51
N GLN A 336 3.49 3.20 23.83
CA GLN A 336 3.14 2.46 25.06
C GLN A 336 3.74 1.06 25.08
N LYS A 337 3.66 0.34 23.95
CA LYS A 337 4.17 -1.03 23.80
C LYS A 337 5.68 -1.07 23.52
N ASN A 338 6.30 0.08 23.23
CA ASN A 338 7.69 0.19 22.75
C ASN A 338 7.95 -0.60 21.46
N PHE A 339 6.97 -0.64 20.56
CA PHE A 339 7.04 -1.34 19.27
C PHE A 339 7.12 -0.37 18.09
N PRO A 340 7.65 -0.82 16.92
CA PRO A 340 7.56 -0.09 15.68
C PRO A 340 6.10 0.14 15.24
N THR A 341 5.81 1.29 14.68
CA THR A 341 4.45 1.68 14.27
C THR A 341 3.86 0.78 13.19
N ASN A 342 4.66 0.31 12.25
CA ASN A 342 4.19 -0.63 11.20
C ASN A 342 3.69 -1.94 11.79
N LEU A 343 4.35 -2.49 12.82
CA LEU A 343 3.89 -3.71 13.48
C LEU A 343 2.63 -3.46 14.32
N VAL A 344 2.54 -2.30 14.96
CA VAL A 344 1.32 -1.92 15.72
C VAL A 344 0.14 -1.73 14.79
N ALA A 345 0.35 -1.13 13.62
CA ALA A 345 -0.70 -0.99 12.61
C ALA A 345 -1.19 -2.36 12.11
N GLU A 346 -0.28 -3.32 11.88
CA GLU A 346 -0.66 -4.70 11.56
C GLU A 346 -1.54 -5.32 12.68
N MET A 347 -1.11 -5.18 13.94
CA MET A 347 -1.89 -5.66 15.10
C MET A 347 -3.26 -4.99 15.22
N MET A 348 -3.36 -3.69 14.94
CA MET A 348 -4.63 -2.96 14.92
C MET A 348 -5.56 -3.46 13.82
N ALA A 349 -5.01 -3.74 12.61
CA ALA A 349 -5.78 -4.31 11.52
C ALA A 349 -6.36 -5.68 11.89
N GLU A 350 -5.53 -6.54 12.46
CA GLU A 350 -5.90 -7.91 12.83
C GLU A 350 -6.99 -7.99 13.90
N LYS A 351 -7.04 -7.04 14.83
CA LYS A 351 -8.12 -6.97 15.85
C LYS A 351 -9.52 -6.88 15.24
N ARG A 352 -9.67 -6.49 13.97
CA ARG A 352 -10.97 -6.41 13.30
C ARG A 352 -11.38 -7.69 12.59
N PHE A 353 -10.45 -8.50 12.14
CA PHE A 353 -10.75 -9.69 11.32
C PHE A 353 -10.18 -11.01 11.88
N ASP A 354 -9.47 -10.98 13.01
CA ASP A 354 -8.96 -12.19 13.66
C ASP A 354 -9.47 -12.25 15.10
N ASP A 355 -10.27 -13.25 15.41
CA ASP A 355 -10.78 -13.50 16.75
C ASP A 355 -9.70 -13.98 17.76
N LYS A 356 -8.46 -14.19 17.29
CA LYS A 356 -7.33 -14.64 18.10
C LYS A 356 -6.12 -13.69 18.11
N PRO A 357 -6.29 -12.40 18.41
CA PRO A 357 -5.20 -11.43 18.35
C PRO A 357 -4.04 -11.70 19.34
N GLY A 358 -4.28 -12.51 20.39
CA GLY A 358 -3.27 -12.80 21.43
C GLY A 358 -2.12 -13.70 20.99
N ASP A 359 -2.30 -14.54 19.98
CA ASP A 359 -1.27 -15.48 19.55
C ASP A 359 -0.18 -14.80 18.72
N ARG A 360 -0.51 -13.77 17.98
CA ARG A 360 0.47 -13.03 17.17
C ARG A 360 1.30 -12.05 17.99
N GLU A 361 0.74 -11.43 19.01
CA GLU A 361 1.53 -10.66 19.97
C GLU A 361 2.58 -11.55 20.63
N LYS A 362 2.23 -12.79 20.98
CA LYS A 362 3.18 -13.82 21.42
C LYS A 362 4.19 -14.21 20.35
N GLN A 363 3.76 -14.40 19.10
CA GLN A 363 4.67 -14.74 18.00
C GLN A 363 5.63 -13.60 17.66
N LEU A 364 5.17 -12.35 17.70
CA LEU A 364 6.02 -11.17 17.55
C LEU A 364 7.00 -11.05 18.71
N LEU A 365 6.56 -11.26 19.96
CA LEU A 365 7.43 -11.30 21.14
C LEU A 365 8.46 -12.44 21.06
N LEU A 366 8.09 -13.60 20.53
CA LEU A 366 9.00 -14.71 20.32
C LEU A 366 10.02 -14.43 19.20
N LYS A 367 9.63 -13.73 18.13
CA LYS A 367 10.56 -13.24 17.09
C LYS A 367 11.51 -12.17 17.62
N LEU A 368 11.03 -11.31 18.52
CA LEU A 368 11.84 -10.27 19.16
C LEU A 368 12.90 -10.82 20.11
N ASN A 369 12.61 -11.96 20.78
CA ASN A 369 13.58 -12.62 21.64
C ASN A 369 14.69 -13.36 20.85
N ARG A 370 14.54 -13.52 19.52
CA ARG A 370 15.61 -13.94 18.64
C ARG A 370 16.42 -12.70 18.19
N LYS A 371 17.22 -12.17 19.12
CA LYS A 371 18.14 -11.04 18.85
C LYS A 371 19.17 -11.29 17.74
N ASP A 372 19.18 -12.49 17.15
CA ASP A 372 20.22 -12.95 16.24
C ASP A 372 19.98 -12.59 14.76
N GLU A 373 18.81 -12.01 14.40
CA GLU A 373 18.49 -11.66 13.01
C GLU A 373 18.72 -10.19 12.65
N TRP A 374 19.02 -9.32 13.63
CA TRP A 374 19.39 -7.93 13.39
C TRP A 374 20.77 -7.62 14.02
N PRO A 375 21.86 -7.60 13.24
CA PRO A 375 23.09 -6.96 13.68
C PRO A 375 22.81 -5.44 13.70
N GLY A 376 22.71 -4.87 14.90
CA GLY A 376 22.51 -3.44 15.10
C GLY A 376 23.46 -2.59 14.26
N PRO A 377 23.23 -1.28 14.13
CA PRO A 377 24.11 -0.39 13.41
C PRO A 377 25.49 -0.44 14.07
N GLY A 378 26.48 -0.98 13.35
CA GLY A 378 27.88 -0.96 13.79
C GLY A 378 28.67 -2.25 13.74
N VAL A 379 28.12 -3.38 13.28
CA VAL A 379 28.93 -4.60 13.05
C VAL A 379 29.17 -4.77 11.54
N THR A 380 30.22 -4.10 11.06
CA THR A 380 30.92 -4.50 9.83
C THR A 380 31.59 -5.83 10.13
N GLN A 381 31.00 -6.95 9.69
CA GLN A 381 31.80 -8.16 9.48
C GLN A 381 32.60 -7.92 8.20
N GLY A 382 33.90 -7.71 8.40
CA GLY A 382 34.87 -7.77 7.33
C GLY A 382 34.90 -9.17 6.72
N VAL A 383 34.75 -9.27 5.43
CA VAL A 383 35.62 -9.86 4.40
C VAL A 383 35.04 -9.46 3.05
#